data_f61d290134732b590c0f7e5e81cdd16e
#
_entry.id   f61d290134732b590c0f7e5e81cdd16e
#
_cell.length_a   1.000
_cell.length_b   1.000
_cell.length_c   1.000
_cell.angle_alpha   90.00
_cell.angle_beta   90.00
_cell.angle_gamma   90.00
#
_symmetry.space_group_name_H-M   'P 1'
#
loop_
_entity.id
_entity.type
_entity.pdbx_description
1 polymer ?
#
loop_
_entity_poly.entity_id
_entity_poly.type
_entity_poly.pdbx_seq_one_letter_code
_entity_poly.pdbx_strand_id
1 'polypeptide(L)'
;MRYMKYGELRINLENLLGVYIEREEVGDKYVDDNSEIVIQSFNFDNSISTTKILCKFELGKKIINKLANLLSSEYINIQSVMIIKKEFIKVWYSNSKKDCLVEDFNGELIYIGDDRDALLNIDKELDKDEQNVFTVKWG
;
A
#
# COMPACT_ATOMS: atom_id res chain seq x y z
N MET A 1 19.04 -12.15 -2.77
CA MET A 1 17.95 -11.39 -3.44
C MET A 1 16.60 -11.96 -3.00
N ARG A 2 15.70 -11.08 -2.56
CA ARG A 2 14.35 -11.48 -2.16
C ARG A 2 13.41 -11.37 -3.37
N TYR A 3 12.59 -12.36 -3.59
CA TYR A 3 11.58 -12.32 -4.64
C TYR A 3 10.30 -13.04 -4.20
N MET A 4 9.18 -12.64 -4.78
CA MET A 4 7.88 -13.29 -4.60
C MET A 4 7.62 -14.21 -5.79
N LYS A 5 7.19 -15.42 -5.50
CA LYS A 5 6.81 -16.38 -6.52
C LYS A 5 5.31 -16.62 -6.47
N TYR A 6 4.64 -16.38 -7.61
CA TYR A 6 3.22 -16.65 -7.76
C TYR A 6 3.04 -17.46 -9.05
N GLY A 7 2.80 -18.76 -8.91
CA GLY A 7 2.84 -19.66 -10.06
C GLY A 7 4.21 -19.61 -10.74
N GLU A 8 4.24 -19.26 -12.01
CA GLU A 8 5.48 -19.07 -12.78
C GLU A 8 6.01 -17.64 -12.73
N LEU A 9 5.24 -16.70 -12.20
CA LEU A 9 5.63 -15.31 -12.07
C LEU A 9 6.60 -15.15 -10.90
N ARG A 10 7.69 -14.43 -11.13
CA ARG A 10 8.64 -14.03 -10.09
C ARG A 10 8.82 -12.54 -10.11
N ILE A 11 8.63 -11.90 -8.95
CA ILE A 11 8.72 -10.46 -8.79
C ILE A 11 9.85 -10.16 -7.82
N ASN A 12 10.81 -9.35 -8.26
CA ASN A 12 11.92 -8.92 -7.43
C ASN A 12 11.43 -7.94 -6.36
N LEU A 13 11.57 -8.31 -5.09
CA LEU A 13 11.13 -7.49 -3.96
C LEU A 13 12.10 -6.35 -3.63
N GLU A 14 13.32 -6.39 -4.14
CA GLU A 14 14.30 -5.31 -3.90
C GLU A 14 13.90 -3.99 -4.60
N ASN A 15 13.13 -4.09 -5.66
CA ASN A 15 12.63 -2.94 -6.42
C ASN A 15 11.15 -2.63 -6.14
N LEU A 16 10.59 -3.25 -5.14
CA LEU A 16 9.18 -3.08 -4.81
C LEU A 16 8.91 -1.68 -4.25
N LEU A 17 7.87 -1.02 -4.75
CA LEU A 17 7.38 0.25 -4.24
C LEU A 17 6.21 0.08 -3.31
N GLY A 18 5.29 -0.79 -3.67
CA GLY A 18 4.12 -1.07 -2.86
C GLY A 18 3.24 -2.16 -3.46
N VAL A 19 2.33 -2.64 -2.63
CA VAL A 19 1.33 -3.64 -3.02
C VAL A 19 0.02 -3.24 -2.36
N TYR A 20 -1.07 -3.30 -3.09
CA TYR A 20 -2.39 -3.06 -2.53
C TYR A 20 -3.44 -3.97 -3.17
N ILE A 21 -4.58 -4.07 -2.51
CA ILE A 21 -5.71 -4.83 -3.03
C ILE A 21 -6.73 -3.87 -3.62
N GLU A 22 -7.08 -4.10 -4.88
CA GLU A 22 -8.17 -3.41 -5.56
C GLU A 22 -9.37 -4.33 -5.62
N ARG A 23 -10.47 -3.93 -4.99
CA ARG A 23 -11.72 -4.67 -5.00
C ARG A 23 -12.59 -4.23 -6.16
N GLU A 24 -13.31 -5.16 -6.76
CA GLU A 24 -14.38 -4.83 -7.69
C GLU A 24 -15.53 -4.20 -6.92
N GLU A 25 -15.97 -3.03 -7.37
CA GLU A 25 -17.11 -2.33 -6.81
C GLU A 25 -18.30 -2.44 -7.76
N VAL A 26 -19.41 -2.97 -7.27
CA VAL A 26 -20.68 -3.08 -8.01
C VAL A 26 -21.74 -2.32 -7.22
N GLY A 27 -22.12 -1.14 -7.71
CA GLY A 27 -22.99 -0.22 -6.97
C GLY A 27 -22.28 0.25 -5.70
N ASP A 28 -22.92 0.08 -4.53
CA ASP A 28 -22.36 0.45 -3.23
C ASP A 28 -21.67 -0.72 -2.51
N LYS A 29 -21.46 -1.85 -3.18
CA LYS A 29 -20.91 -3.06 -2.58
C LYS A 29 -19.62 -3.48 -3.24
N TYR A 30 -18.70 -4.03 -2.43
CA TYR A 30 -17.49 -4.68 -2.91
C TYR A 30 -17.76 -6.15 -3.18
N VAL A 31 -17.20 -6.65 -4.29
CA VAL A 31 -17.25 -8.07 -4.65
C VAL A 31 -15.87 -8.67 -4.32
N ASP A 32 -15.85 -9.58 -3.34
CA ASP A 32 -14.60 -10.13 -2.82
C ASP A 32 -13.96 -11.19 -3.74
N ASP A 33 -14.74 -11.81 -4.61
CA ASP A 33 -14.25 -12.90 -5.47
C ASP A 33 -13.39 -12.42 -6.65
N ASN A 34 -13.52 -11.16 -7.04
CA ASN A 34 -12.83 -10.56 -8.19
C ASN A 34 -11.89 -9.44 -7.79
N SER A 35 -11.22 -9.61 -6.67
CA SER A 35 -10.20 -8.66 -6.25
C SER A 35 -8.91 -8.86 -7.05
N GLU A 36 -8.09 -7.82 -7.14
CA GLU A 36 -6.77 -7.89 -7.74
C GLU A 36 -5.72 -7.41 -6.75
N ILE A 37 -4.61 -8.15 -6.67
CA ILE A 37 -3.41 -7.61 -6.03
C ILE A 37 -2.69 -6.78 -7.08
N VAL A 38 -2.44 -5.52 -6.76
CA VAL A 38 -1.70 -4.58 -7.61
C VAL A 38 -0.31 -4.41 -7.02
N ILE A 39 0.71 -4.73 -7.79
CA ILE A 39 2.10 -4.69 -7.38
C ILE A 39 2.82 -3.65 -8.22
N GLN A 40 3.45 -2.68 -7.56
CA GLN A 40 4.21 -1.62 -8.21
C GLN A 40 5.69 -1.78 -7.92
N SER A 41 6.52 -1.68 -8.94
CA SER A 41 7.97 -1.85 -8.86
C SER A 41 8.69 -0.86 -9.76
N PHE A 42 9.92 -0.50 -9.41
CA PHE A 42 10.80 0.27 -10.30
C PHE A 42 11.43 -0.63 -11.35
N ASN A 43 11.48 -0.14 -12.58
CA ASN A 43 12.30 -0.69 -13.65
C ASN A 43 13.71 -0.08 -13.61
N PHE A 44 14.62 -0.63 -14.42
CA PHE A 44 16.00 -0.14 -14.50
C PHE A 44 16.10 1.30 -15.04
N ASP A 45 15.14 1.74 -15.82
CA ASP A 45 15.07 3.11 -16.36
C ASP A 45 14.34 4.10 -15.44
N ASN A 46 14.08 3.71 -14.19
CA ASN A 46 13.31 4.45 -13.19
C ASN A 46 11.82 4.64 -13.52
N SER A 47 11.31 3.98 -14.54
CA SER A 47 9.87 3.91 -14.77
C SER A 47 9.21 2.94 -13.78
N ILE A 48 7.89 3.03 -13.62
CA ILE A 48 7.12 2.20 -12.71
C ILE A 48 6.37 1.13 -13.50
N SER A 49 6.58 -0.13 -13.14
CA SER A 49 5.79 -1.25 -13.62
C SER A 49 4.68 -1.58 -12.66
N THR A 50 3.51 -1.89 -13.21
CA THR A 50 2.35 -2.36 -12.43
C THR A 50 1.98 -3.76 -12.89
N THR A 51 1.94 -4.70 -11.95
CA THR A 51 1.51 -6.08 -12.18
C THR A 51 0.23 -6.31 -11.41
N LYS A 52 -0.79 -6.85 -12.07
CA LYS A 52 -2.08 -7.15 -11.45
C LYS A 52 -2.31 -8.66 -11.44
N ILE A 53 -2.69 -9.18 -10.29
CA ILE A 53 -2.95 -10.61 -10.10
C ILE A 53 -4.37 -10.76 -9.56
N LEU A 54 -5.23 -11.45 -10.32
CA LEU A 54 -6.59 -11.72 -9.88
C LEU A 54 -6.57 -12.72 -8.71
N CYS A 55 -7.28 -12.41 -7.65
CA CYS A 55 -7.38 -13.26 -6.46
C CYS A 55 -8.63 -12.94 -5.64
N LYS A 56 -8.95 -13.82 -4.70
CA LYS A 56 -9.95 -13.52 -3.68
C LYS A 56 -9.38 -12.54 -2.66
N PHE A 57 -10.23 -11.68 -2.15
CA PHE A 57 -9.83 -10.64 -1.18
C PHE A 57 -9.11 -11.22 0.04
N GLU A 58 -9.64 -12.30 0.63
CA GLU A 58 -9.02 -12.91 1.82
C GLU A 58 -7.63 -13.48 1.54
N LEU A 59 -7.43 -14.06 0.34
CA LEU A 59 -6.11 -14.51 -0.07
C LEU A 59 -5.15 -13.33 -0.27
N GLY A 60 -5.63 -12.26 -0.88
CA GLY A 60 -4.86 -11.04 -1.05
C GLY A 60 -4.35 -10.47 0.27
N LYS A 61 -5.21 -10.42 1.28
CA LYS A 61 -4.83 -9.96 2.63
C LYS A 61 -3.73 -10.83 3.23
N LYS A 62 -3.82 -12.15 3.08
CA LYS A 62 -2.79 -13.07 3.57
C LYS A 62 -1.44 -12.83 2.88
N ILE A 63 -1.46 -12.60 1.58
CA ILE A 63 -0.24 -12.31 0.81
C ILE A 63 0.39 -11.00 1.29
N ILE A 64 -0.40 -9.95 1.45
CA ILE A 64 0.10 -8.66 1.93
C ILE A 64 0.68 -8.78 3.34
N ASN A 65 0.03 -9.51 4.24
CA ASN A 65 0.56 -9.72 5.58
C ASN A 65 1.91 -10.45 5.58
N LYS A 66 2.07 -11.46 4.73
CA LYS A 66 3.36 -12.15 4.60
C LYS A 66 4.44 -11.22 4.06
N LEU A 67 4.13 -10.42 3.05
CA LEU A 67 5.06 -9.43 2.50
C LEU A 67 5.42 -8.38 3.54
N ALA A 68 4.44 -7.89 4.29
CA ALA A 68 4.66 -6.91 5.35
C ALA A 68 5.59 -7.44 6.43
N ASN A 69 5.44 -8.68 6.84
CA ASN A 69 6.34 -9.32 7.82
C ASN A 69 7.77 -9.45 7.27
N LEU A 70 7.91 -9.80 6.00
CA LEU A 70 9.21 -9.94 5.36
C LEU A 70 9.91 -8.58 5.18
N LEU A 71 9.16 -7.52 4.93
CA LEU A 71 9.66 -6.20 4.54
C LEU A 71 9.42 -5.12 5.60
N SER A 72 9.16 -5.50 6.84
CA SER A 72 8.69 -4.60 7.91
C SER A 72 9.61 -3.42 8.21
N SER A 73 10.93 -3.53 7.98
CA SER A 73 11.87 -2.46 8.23
C SER A 73 11.75 -1.29 7.24
N GLU A 74 11.33 -1.56 6.02
CA GLU A 74 11.30 -0.60 4.91
C GLU A 74 9.89 -0.21 4.48
N TYR A 75 8.87 -0.96 4.89
CA TYR A 75 7.50 -0.83 4.42
C TYR A 75 6.52 -0.63 5.56
N ILE A 76 5.40 0.01 5.25
CA ILE A 76 4.28 0.19 6.17
C ILE A 76 3.14 -0.71 5.72
N ASN A 77 2.58 -1.47 6.66
CA ASN A 77 1.38 -2.26 6.44
C ASN A 77 0.15 -1.45 6.88
N ILE A 78 -0.77 -1.23 5.95
CA ILE A 78 -2.00 -0.47 6.21
C ILE A 78 -3.19 -1.42 6.17
N GLN A 79 -3.71 -1.74 7.33
CA GLN A 79 -4.94 -2.54 7.50
C GLN A 79 -4.96 -3.86 6.71
N SER A 80 -3.82 -4.48 6.47
CA SER A 80 -3.71 -5.73 5.71
C SER A 80 -4.16 -5.65 4.24
N VAL A 81 -4.43 -4.46 3.74
CA VAL A 81 -4.84 -4.26 2.34
C VAL A 81 -3.77 -3.55 1.51
N MET A 82 -2.74 -3.05 2.15
CA MET A 82 -1.68 -2.31 1.48
C MET A 82 -0.38 -2.40 2.27
N ILE A 83 0.72 -2.57 1.57
CA ILE A 83 2.05 -2.21 2.06
C ILE A 83 2.65 -1.20 1.09
N ILE A 84 3.37 -0.23 1.62
CA ILE A 84 3.98 0.81 0.80
C ILE A 84 5.35 1.19 1.39
N LYS A 85 6.30 1.48 0.51
CA LYS A 85 7.63 1.88 0.91
C LYS A 85 7.62 3.22 1.64
N LYS A 86 8.25 3.27 2.82
CA LYS A 86 8.21 4.44 3.71
C LYS A 86 8.75 5.72 3.08
N GLU A 87 9.74 5.61 2.20
CA GLU A 87 10.44 6.77 1.62
C GLU A 87 9.58 7.61 0.66
N PHE A 88 8.53 7.03 0.10
CA PHE A 88 7.79 7.66 -1.00
C PHE A 88 6.30 7.78 -0.74
N ILE A 89 5.89 7.79 0.52
CA ILE A 89 4.48 7.82 0.88
C ILE A 89 4.01 9.26 1.13
N LYS A 90 2.82 9.57 0.65
CA LYS A 90 2.07 10.75 1.02
C LYS A 90 0.71 10.32 1.56
N VAL A 91 0.42 10.71 2.78
CA VAL A 91 -0.80 10.30 3.49
C VAL A 91 -1.49 11.52 4.06
N TRP A 92 -2.80 11.59 3.92
CA TRP A 92 -3.59 12.64 4.56
C TRP A 92 -5.03 12.17 4.78
N TYR A 93 -5.74 12.90 5.62
CA TYR A 93 -7.18 12.72 5.80
C TYR A 93 -7.93 13.85 5.11
N SER A 94 -8.87 13.49 4.23
CA SER A 94 -9.71 14.44 3.53
C SER A 94 -11.02 14.64 4.29
N ASN A 95 -11.24 15.84 4.83
CA ASN A 95 -12.48 16.17 5.53
C ASN A 95 -13.68 16.23 4.57
N SER A 96 -13.48 16.66 3.32
CA SER A 96 -14.55 16.74 2.32
C SER A 96 -15.01 15.37 1.86
N LYS A 97 -14.08 14.42 1.71
CA LYS A 97 -14.37 13.05 1.27
C LYS A 97 -14.60 12.10 2.44
N LYS A 98 -14.27 12.53 3.67
CA LYS A 98 -14.26 11.69 4.88
C LYS A 98 -13.51 10.39 4.67
N ASP A 99 -12.28 10.52 4.22
CA ASP A 99 -11.47 9.36 3.83
C ASP A 99 -10.01 9.58 4.15
N CYS A 100 -9.33 8.51 4.52
CA CYS A 100 -7.88 8.47 4.59
C CYS A 100 -7.36 8.12 3.21
N LEU A 101 -6.48 8.95 2.69
CA LEU A 101 -5.95 8.87 1.34
C LEU A 101 -4.45 8.61 1.37
N VAL A 102 -4.02 7.71 0.49
CA VAL A 102 -2.61 7.48 0.20
C VAL A 102 -2.41 7.72 -1.29
N GLU A 103 -1.42 8.53 -1.62
CA GLU A 103 -1.03 8.71 -3.01
C GLU A 103 0.00 7.66 -3.38
N ASP A 104 -0.25 6.93 -4.46
CA ASP A 104 0.68 5.93 -4.95
C ASP A 104 1.80 6.54 -5.79
N PHE A 105 2.70 5.71 -6.27
CA PHE A 105 3.88 6.16 -7.03
C PHE A 105 3.54 6.65 -8.44
N ASN A 106 2.35 6.35 -8.95
CA ASN A 106 1.84 6.86 -10.23
C ASN A 106 1.01 8.13 -10.06
N GLY A 107 0.89 8.66 -8.84
CA GLY A 107 0.06 9.81 -8.54
C GLY A 107 -1.42 9.48 -8.38
N GLU A 108 -1.79 8.22 -8.37
CA GLU A 108 -3.17 7.80 -8.13
C GLU A 108 -3.50 7.82 -6.65
N LEU A 109 -4.73 8.21 -6.33
CA LEU A 109 -5.21 8.24 -4.96
C LEU A 109 -5.82 6.90 -4.58
N ILE A 110 -5.36 6.34 -3.48
CA ILE A 110 -5.90 5.11 -2.92
C ILE A 110 -6.71 5.47 -1.68
N TYR A 111 -7.98 5.09 -1.70
CA TYR A 111 -8.91 5.35 -0.61
C TYR A 111 -8.87 4.18 0.38
N ILE A 112 -8.54 4.48 1.64
CA ILE A 112 -8.38 3.44 2.66
C ILE A 112 -9.68 3.29 3.48
N GLY A 113 -10.51 4.30 3.49
CA GLY A 113 -11.78 4.31 4.19
C GLY A 113 -11.91 5.49 5.16
N ASP A 114 -13.12 5.73 5.64
CA ASP A 114 -13.42 6.75 6.65
C ASP A 114 -12.95 6.26 8.02
N ASP A 115 -11.67 6.04 8.15
CA ASP A 115 -11.10 5.51 9.37
C ASP A 115 -9.87 6.34 9.77
N ARG A 116 -10.08 7.23 10.72
CA ARG A 116 -9.00 8.00 11.31
C ARG A 116 -7.99 7.13 12.06
N ASP A 117 -8.41 5.95 12.51
CA ASP A 117 -7.50 5.00 13.15
C ASP A 117 -6.47 4.46 12.17
N ALA A 118 -6.84 4.31 10.89
CA ALA A 118 -5.89 3.95 9.85
C ALA A 118 -4.80 5.04 9.71
N LEU A 119 -5.19 6.30 9.69
CA LEU A 119 -4.24 7.41 9.65
C LEU A 119 -3.34 7.43 10.89
N LEU A 120 -3.90 7.24 12.07
CA LEU A 120 -3.14 7.18 13.32
C LEU A 120 -2.14 6.03 13.32
N ASN A 121 -2.51 4.87 12.78
CA ASN A 121 -1.60 3.73 12.67
C ASN A 121 -0.45 4.01 11.69
N ILE A 122 -0.74 4.67 10.58
CA ILE A 122 0.29 5.10 9.63
C ILE A 122 1.24 6.09 10.29
N ASP A 123 0.70 7.09 10.99
CA ASP A 123 1.49 8.08 11.69
C ASP A 123 2.41 7.43 12.73
N LYS A 124 1.91 6.48 13.50
CA LYS A 124 2.74 5.75 14.47
C LYS A 124 3.91 5.02 13.81
N GLU A 125 3.68 4.39 12.66
CA GLU A 125 4.74 3.69 11.93
C GLU A 125 5.78 4.66 11.36
N LEU A 126 5.33 5.79 10.82
CA LEU A 126 6.22 6.80 10.25
C LEU A 126 6.98 7.55 11.33
N ASP A 127 6.34 7.83 12.46
CA ASP A 127 6.92 8.63 13.55
C ASP A 127 7.87 7.84 14.45
N LYS A 128 8.02 6.53 14.24
CA LYS A 128 9.00 5.71 14.98
C LYS A 128 10.43 6.24 14.84
N ASP A 129 10.74 6.86 13.73
CA ASP A 129 12.03 7.51 13.49
C ASP A 129 11.90 9.02 13.63
N GLU A 130 11.73 9.48 14.86
CA GLU A 130 11.51 10.90 15.18
C GLU A 130 12.61 11.83 14.66
N GLN A 131 13.83 11.33 14.49
CA GLN A 131 14.96 12.13 13.98
C GLN A 131 14.75 12.57 12.54
N ASN A 132 13.94 11.85 11.78
CA ASN A 132 13.65 12.14 10.38
C ASN A 132 12.30 12.81 10.17
N VAL A 133 11.61 13.20 11.25
CA VAL A 133 10.31 13.89 11.15
C VAL A 133 10.52 15.39 11.25
N PHE A 134 10.08 16.11 10.21
CA PHE A 134 10.09 17.56 10.19
C PHE A 134 8.66 18.08 10.35
N THR A 135 8.40 18.72 11.49
CA THR A 135 7.06 19.22 11.80
C THR A 135 6.99 20.73 11.57
N VAL A 136 6.05 21.15 10.72
CA VAL A 136 5.75 22.58 10.53
C VAL A 136 4.66 22.99 11.49
N LYS A 137 4.93 23.98 12.30
CA LYS A 137 3.94 24.56 13.23
C LYS A 137 3.30 25.80 12.58
N TRP A 138 1.99 25.80 12.53
CA TRP A 138 1.19 26.95 12.12
C TRP A 138 0.90 27.77 13.38
N GLY A 139 1.49 28.93 13.40
CA GLY A 139 1.38 29.73 14.57
C GLY A 139 0.81 31.02 14.52
#